data_db1faed2e95de8bea9a09c3065181442
#
_entry.id   db1faed2e95de8bea9a09c3065181442
#
_cell.length_a   1.000
_cell.length_b   1.000
_cell.length_c   1.000
_cell.angle_alpha   90.00
_cell.angle_beta   90.00
_cell.angle_gamma   90.00
#
_symmetry.space_group_name_H-M   'P 1'
#
loop_
_entity.id
_entity.type
_entity.pdbx_description
1 polymer ?
#
loop_
_entity_poly.entity_id
_entity_poly.type
_entity_poly.pdbx_seq_one_letter_code
_entity_poly.pdbx_strand_id
1 'polypeptide(L)'
;MNLLITGAWQQAAEHFEEIRRMGHEIVFMQQEKDDLPCDSAWVEGVICNGLFLSHPIEQFANLRYIQLTSAGFDRVPMDYVQEHNIEIHNARGVYSIPMAEFAVAGVLSLYKELGEFRDQQKEHRWEKRRGLRELAGRTVVIVGCGSVGTECAKRFKAFGCKVIGVDLVGREDEQFDCILSLQELDDQLKQADVVVLTVPLTEKTRGLIDEMRLGLIHGVLVNISRGAVVDQKALEKWNGEAVLDVFEEEPLDAGSQLWDKENTMISPHNSFVGDGNNQRLSQLILENLK
;
A
#
# COMPACT_ATOMS: atom_id res chain seq x y z
N MET A 1 28.94 9.71 -4.95
CA MET A 1 27.97 10.13 -5.99
C MET A 1 27.48 11.54 -5.72
N ASN A 2 27.12 12.25 -6.78
CA ASN A 2 26.43 13.53 -6.72
C ASN A 2 24.91 13.29 -6.59
N LEU A 3 24.35 13.56 -5.45
CA LEU A 3 22.97 13.23 -5.10
C LEU A 3 22.04 14.45 -5.14
N LEU A 4 20.95 14.36 -5.88
CA LEU A 4 19.81 15.24 -5.75
C LEU A 4 18.81 14.60 -4.80
N ILE A 5 18.60 15.21 -3.63
CA ILE A 5 17.68 14.73 -2.59
C ILE A 5 16.47 15.66 -2.57
N THR A 6 15.27 15.09 -2.60
CA THR A 6 14.04 15.88 -2.59
C THR A 6 13.35 15.90 -1.22
N GLY A 7 12.46 16.87 -0.99
CA GLY A 7 11.65 16.96 0.21
C GLY A 7 10.64 15.82 0.39
N ALA A 8 10.56 14.90 -0.58
CA ALA A 8 9.81 13.65 -0.42
C ALA A 8 10.40 12.77 0.70
N TRP A 9 11.69 12.90 1.00
CA TRP A 9 12.29 12.38 2.23
C TRP A 9 12.29 13.47 3.30
N GLN A 10 11.25 13.51 4.12
CA GLN A 10 10.98 14.60 5.07
C GLN A 10 12.11 14.84 6.09
N GLN A 11 12.84 13.79 6.49
CA GLN A 11 13.95 13.88 7.45
C GLN A 11 15.33 13.94 6.79
N ALA A 12 15.43 14.18 5.47
CA ALA A 12 16.68 14.17 4.74
C ALA A 12 17.76 15.05 5.38
N ALA A 13 17.39 16.26 5.84
CA ALA A 13 18.33 17.23 6.40
C ALA A 13 19.05 16.72 7.66
N GLU A 14 18.42 15.83 8.44
CA GLU A 14 19.01 15.24 9.65
C GLU A 14 20.18 14.29 9.29
N HIS A 15 20.22 13.80 8.05
CA HIS A 15 21.20 12.81 7.58
C HIS A 15 22.25 13.35 6.61
N PHE A 16 22.24 14.64 6.24
CA PHE A 16 23.20 15.20 5.26
C PHE A 16 24.67 15.01 5.68
N GLU A 17 24.98 15.19 6.97
CA GLU A 17 26.33 14.99 7.48
C GLU A 17 26.81 13.53 7.34
N GLU A 18 25.90 12.58 7.59
CA GLU A 18 26.19 11.16 7.45
C GLU A 18 26.42 10.77 6.00
N ILE A 19 25.57 11.25 5.09
CA ILE A 19 25.65 11.00 3.65
C ILE A 19 26.96 11.59 3.08
N ARG A 20 27.36 12.81 3.51
CA ARG A 20 28.66 13.39 3.12
C ARG A 20 29.85 12.58 3.61
N ARG A 21 29.77 12.01 4.84
CA ARG A 21 30.82 11.11 5.35
C ARG A 21 30.95 9.81 4.56
N MET A 22 29.85 9.37 3.92
CA MET A 22 29.87 8.23 2.98
C MET A 22 30.53 8.60 1.63
N GLY A 23 30.91 9.86 1.41
CA GLY A 23 31.58 10.33 0.20
C GLY A 23 30.63 10.80 -0.90
N HIS A 24 29.41 11.22 -0.53
CA HIS A 24 28.46 11.78 -1.47
C HIS A 24 28.40 13.32 -1.37
N GLU A 25 28.27 13.99 -2.51
CA GLU A 25 27.90 15.40 -2.59
C GLU A 25 26.37 15.53 -2.66
N ILE A 26 25.80 16.57 -2.04
CA ILE A 26 24.35 16.71 -1.91
C ILE A 26 23.89 18.07 -2.43
N VAL A 27 22.88 18.04 -3.28
CA VAL A 27 22.00 19.18 -3.57
C VAL A 27 20.59 18.81 -3.09
N PHE A 28 19.93 19.72 -2.39
CA PHE A 28 18.58 19.51 -1.85
C PHE A 28 17.55 20.36 -2.59
N MET A 29 16.41 19.76 -2.89
CA MET A 29 15.28 20.36 -3.56
C MET A 29 14.01 20.10 -2.75
N GLN A 30 13.33 21.15 -2.29
CA GLN A 30 12.15 20.97 -1.40
C GLN A 30 10.95 20.41 -2.16
N GLN A 31 10.62 20.93 -3.33
CA GLN A 31 9.47 20.52 -4.13
C GLN A 31 9.94 19.95 -5.47
N GLU A 32 9.53 18.74 -5.79
CA GLU A 32 9.96 18.02 -7.01
C GLU A 32 9.47 18.65 -8.32
N LYS A 33 8.52 19.58 -8.25
CA LYS A 33 7.99 20.32 -9.41
C LYS A 33 8.68 21.66 -9.67
N ASP A 34 9.53 22.12 -8.73
CA ASP A 34 10.25 23.39 -8.89
C ASP A 34 11.42 23.20 -9.86
N ASP A 35 12.03 24.30 -10.33
CA ASP A 35 13.20 24.26 -11.19
C ASP A 35 14.37 23.55 -10.47
N LEU A 36 15.16 22.78 -11.24
CA LEU A 36 16.30 22.06 -10.68
C LEU A 36 17.31 23.06 -10.07
N PRO A 37 17.78 22.83 -8.83
CA PRO A 37 18.74 23.69 -8.15
C PRO A 37 20.19 23.53 -8.63
N CYS A 38 20.43 22.61 -9.57
CA CYS A 38 21.75 22.32 -10.15
C CYS A 38 21.62 21.89 -11.62
N ASP A 39 22.75 21.81 -12.30
CA ASP A 39 22.83 21.21 -13.64
C ASP A 39 22.40 19.75 -13.56
N SER A 40 21.43 19.34 -14.40
CA SER A 40 20.97 17.96 -14.46
C SER A 40 22.08 16.96 -14.80
N ALA A 41 23.08 17.36 -15.58
CA ALA A 41 24.26 16.54 -15.89
C ALA A 41 25.19 16.33 -14.68
N TRP A 42 25.08 17.14 -13.62
CA TRP A 42 25.82 16.94 -12.38
C TRP A 42 25.25 15.75 -11.56
N VAL A 43 23.98 15.42 -11.74
CA VAL A 43 23.26 14.43 -10.93
C VAL A 43 23.62 13.01 -11.33
N GLU A 44 24.20 12.24 -10.41
CA GLU A 44 24.47 10.80 -10.56
C GLU A 44 23.44 9.92 -9.85
N GLY A 45 22.79 10.44 -8.81
CA GLY A 45 21.78 9.72 -8.06
C GLY A 45 20.65 10.64 -7.59
N VAL A 46 19.44 10.11 -7.47
CA VAL A 46 18.28 10.84 -6.96
C VAL A 46 17.62 10.08 -5.81
N ILE A 47 17.18 10.84 -4.78
CA ILE A 47 16.27 10.33 -3.73
C ILE A 47 14.99 11.13 -3.86
N CYS A 48 13.92 10.49 -4.36
CA CYS A 48 12.71 11.19 -4.81
C CYS A 48 11.45 10.31 -4.68
N ASN A 49 10.29 10.91 -4.98
CA ASN A 49 9.02 10.19 -5.12
C ASN A 49 8.44 10.31 -6.53
N GLY A 50 8.23 11.53 -6.99
CA GLY A 50 7.58 11.84 -8.27
C GLY A 50 8.38 12.80 -9.14
N LEU A 51 9.69 12.90 -8.95
CA LEU A 51 10.57 13.83 -9.66
C LEU A 51 10.40 13.74 -11.19
N PHE A 52 10.29 12.52 -11.72
CA PHE A 52 10.19 12.27 -13.16
C PHE A 52 8.82 12.63 -13.77
N LEU A 53 7.82 12.99 -12.96
CA LEU A 53 6.57 13.56 -13.46
C LEU A 53 6.71 15.01 -13.93
N SER A 54 7.70 15.73 -13.40
CA SER A 54 7.97 17.13 -13.72
C SER A 54 9.28 17.32 -14.50
N HIS A 55 10.23 16.40 -14.33
CA HIS A 55 11.56 16.44 -14.93
C HIS A 55 11.82 15.18 -15.74
N PRO A 56 11.81 15.24 -17.08
CA PRO A 56 12.08 14.06 -17.91
C PRO A 56 13.41 13.41 -17.53
N ILE A 57 13.40 12.08 -17.37
CA ILE A 57 14.58 11.33 -16.89
C ILE A 57 15.78 11.47 -17.83
N GLU A 58 15.53 11.69 -19.12
CA GLU A 58 16.52 11.83 -20.17
C GLU A 58 17.43 13.04 -20.00
N GLN A 59 17.00 14.08 -19.25
CA GLN A 59 17.85 15.24 -18.96
C GLN A 59 18.99 14.95 -17.99
N PHE A 60 18.90 13.85 -17.22
CA PHE A 60 19.91 13.46 -16.23
C PHE A 60 20.94 12.51 -16.87
N ALA A 61 21.81 13.06 -17.73
CA ALA A 61 22.73 12.28 -18.57
C ALA A 61 23.70 11.35 -17.80
N ASN A 62 23.97 11.64 -16.51
CA ASN A 62 24.87 10.86 -15.67
C ASN A 62 24.15 10.06 -14.57
N LEU A 63 22.81 9.97 -14.65
CA LEU A 63 22.00 9.25 -13.66
C LEU A 63 22.29 7.76 -13.70
N ARG A 64 22.66 7.20 -12.55
CA ARG A 64 22.94 5.77 -12.39
C ARG A 64 22.32 5.15 -11.14
N TYR A 65 21.71 5.97 -10.27
CA TYR A 65 21.10 5.52 -9.02
C TYR A 65 19.77 6.24 -8.76
N ILE A 66 18.74 5.50 -8.40
CA ILE A 66 17.43 6.03 -8.00
C ILE A 66 17.01 5.36 -6.69
N GLN A 67 16.74 6.15 -5.67
CA GLN A 67 16.06 5.71 -4.45
C GLN A 67 14.69 6.37 -4.37
N LEU A 68 13.65 5.58 -4.46
CA LEU A 68 12.28 6.06 -4.27
C LEU A 68 11.91 6.08 -2.80
N THR A 69 11.17 7.11 -2.39
CA THR A 69 10.53 7.19 -1.07
C THR A 69 9.16 6.50 -1.05
N SER A 70 8.67 6.01 -2.17
CA SER A 70 7.47 5.18 -2.33
C SER A 70 7.80 3.71 -2.56
N ALA A 71 6.82 2.83 -2.31
CA ALA A 71 6.96 1.40 -2.61
C ALA A 71 6.62 1.03 -4.07
N GLY A 72 5.81 1.85 -4.75
CA GLY A 72 5.46 1.65 -6.16
C GLY A 72 6.47 2.30 -7.10
N PHE A 73 6.49 1.81 -8.35
CA PHE A 73 7.30 2.35 -9.46
C PHE A 73 6.45 3.16 -10.45
N ASP A 74 5.18 3.40 -10.15
CA ASP A 74 4.17 3.97 -11.06
C ASP A 74 4.54 5.35 -11.63
N ARG A 75 5.49 6.05 -11.00
CA ARG A 75 5.94 7.41 -11.35
C ARG A 75 7.31 7.44 -12.00
N VAL A 76 7.86 6.28 -12.36
CA VAL A 76 9.19 6.14 -12.93
C VAL A 76 9.10 5.56 -14.33
N PRO A 77 9.78 6.13 -15.33
CA PRO A 77 9.85 5.55 -16.69
C PRO A 77 10.76 4.31 -16.67
N MET A 78 10.19 3.17 -16.27
CA MET A 78 10.93 1.92 -16.03
C MET A 78 11.64 1.38 -17.26
N ASP A 79 11.09 1.62 -18.45
CA ASP A 79 11.74 1.20 -19.72
C ASP A 79 13.09 1.91 -19.88
N TYR A 80 13.13 3.22 -19.63
CA TYR A 80 14.37 3.99 -19.66
C TYR A 80 15.39 3.50 -18.60
N VAL A 81 14.91 3.23 -17.39
CA VAL A 81 15.73 2.72 -16.29
C VAL A 81 16.41 1.40 -16.68
N GLN A 82 15.65 0.49 -17.31
CA GLN A 82 16.16 -0.81 -17.75
C GLN A 82 17.14 -0.68 -18.93
N GLU A 83 16.82 0.12 -19.94
CA GLU A 83 17.67 0.35 -21.11
C GLU A 83 19.02 0.95 -20.75
N HIS A 84 19.07 1.83 -19.72
CA HIS A 84 20.27 2.52 -19.29
C HIS A 84 20.97 1.84 -18.10
N ASN A 85 20.46 0.67 -17.64
CA ASN A 85 20.98 -0.07 -16.49
C ASN A 85 21.14 0.79 -15.22
N ILE A 86 20.15 1.66 -14.95
CA ILE A 86 20.12 2.50 -13.75
C ILE A 86 19.71 1.63 -12.56
N GLU A 87 20.50 1.68 -11.50
CA GLU A 87 20.19 1.01 -10.24
C GLU A 87 18.99 1.71 -9.57
N ILE A 88 17.93 0.95 -9.26
CA ILE A 88 16.73 1.51 -8.65
C ILE A 88 16.31 0.74 -7.41
N HIS A 89 16.07 1.47 -6.33
CA HIS A 89 15.53 1.00 -5.07
C HIS A 89 14.21 1.71 -4.75
N ASN A 90 13.32 1.03 -4.03
CA ASN A 90 12.08 1.60 -3.55
C ASN A 90 11.96 1.47 -2.02
N ALA A 91 10.90 2.04 -1.44
CA ALA A 91 10.64 1.99 0.00
C ALA A 91 9.85 0.73 0.43
N ARG A 92 10.12 -0.42 -0.18
CA ARG A 92 9.48 -1.69 0.19
C ARG A 92 9.70 -2.00 1.67
N GLY A 93 8.61 -2.32 2.38
CA GLY A 93 8.64 -2.65 3.80
C GLY A 93 8.40 -1.45 4.73
N VAL A 94 8.74 -0.24 4.32
CA VAL A 94 8.62 0.97 5.14
C VAL A 94 7.18 1.20 5.61
N TYR A 95 6.22 0.99 4.74
CA TYR A 95 4.80 1.28 4.97
C TYR A 95 3.97 0.05 5.37
N SER A 96 4.58 -1.13 5.44
CA SER A 96 3.85 -2.38 5.62
C SER A 96 3.17 -2.48 6.99
N ILE A 97 3.80 -1.93 8.03
CA ILE A 97 3.26 -1.94 9.40
C ILE A 97 1.95 -1.15 9.50
N PRO A 98 1.90 0.16 9.20
CA PRO A 98 0.65 0.92 9.31
C PRO A 98 -0.44 0.38 8.38
N MET A 99 -0.11 -0.05 7.16
CA MET A 99 -1.08 -0.65 6.24
C MET A 99 -1.73 -1.91 6.83
N ALA A 100 -0.94 -2.78 7.43
CA ALA A 100 -1.47 -3.99 8.05
C ALA A 100 -2.31 -3.69 9.31
N GLU A 101 -1.92 -2.70 10.10
CA GLU A 101 -2.70 -2.21 11.23
C GLU A 101 -4.04 -1.61 10.77
N PHE A 102 -4.01 -0.85 9.68
CA PHE A 102 -5.21 -0.28 9.08
C PHE A 102 -6.18 -1.37 8.60
N ALA A 103 -5.69 -2.43 7.94
CA ALA A 103 -6.51 -3.56 7.50
C ALA A 103 -7.23 -4.22 8.68
N VAL A 104 -6.50 -4.53 9.75
CA VAL A 104 -7.09 -5.14 10.96
C VAL A 104 -8.08 -4.19 11.64
N ALA A 105 -7.72 -2.91 11.79
CA ALA A 105 -8.59 -1.89 12.39
C ALA A 105 -9.92 -1.74 11.61
N GLY A 106 -9.85 -1.73 10.28
CA GLY A 106 -11.03 -1.66 9.41
C GLY A 106 -11.95 -2.86 9.59
N VAL A 107 -11.40 -4.10 9.57
CA VAL A 107 -12.19 -5.32 9.81
C VAL A 107 -12.81 -5.31 11.20
N LEU A 108 -12.06 -4.93 12.23
CA LEU A 108 -12.58 -4.83 13.60
C LEU A 108 -13.65 -3.74 13.72
N SER A 109 -13.50 -2.62 13.00
CA SER A 109 -14.51 -1.56 12.97
C SER A 109 -15.86 -2.07 12.47
N LEU A 110 -15.86 -2.85 11.38
CA LEU A 110 -17.08 -3.47 10.84
C LEU A 110 -17.61 -4.58 11.78
N TYR A 111 -16.73 -5.46 12.27
CA TYR A 111 -17.15 -6.58 13.13
C TYR A 111 -17.72 -6.13 14.48
N LYS A 112 -17.24 -5.01 15.01
CA LYS A 112 -17.69 -4.44 16.29
C LYS A 112 -18.67 -3.29 16.13
N GLU A 113 -19.10 -2.98 14.91
CA GLU A 113 -20.05 -1.90 14.59
C GLU A 113 -19.63 -0.56 15.24
N LEU A 114 -18.31 -0.22 15.15
CA LEU A 114 -17.79 0.97 15.83
C LEU A 114 -18.39 2.28 15.30
N GLY A 115 -18.79 2.31 14.03
CA GLY A 115 -19.52 3.42 13.43
C GLY A 115 -20.85 3.66 14.14
N GLU A 116 -21.67 2.62 14.33
CA GLU A 116 -22.94 2.69 15.03
C GLU A 116 -22.76 3.20 16.47
N PHE A 117 -21.77 2.70 17.21
CA PHE A 117 -21.51 3.21 18.56
C PHE A 117 -21.09 4.68 18.56
N ARG A 118 -20.37 5.13 17.54
CA ARG A 118 -20.02 6.54 17.38
C ARG A 118 -21.24 7.42 17.14
N ASP A 119 -22.20 6.94 16.35
CA ASP A 119 -23.43 7.66 16.08
C ASP A 119 -24.38 7.65 17.29
N GLN A 120 -24.52 6.52 17.97
CA GLN A 120 -25.21 6.46 19.27
C GLN A 120 -24.63 7.47 20.29
N GLN A 121 -23.30 7.59 20.35
CA GLN A 121 -22.62 8.56 21.22
C GLN A 121 -23.02 10.01 20.89
N LYS A 122 -23.07 10.37 19.58
CA LYS A 122 -23.48 11.70 19.12
C LYS A 122 -24.95 12.00 19.48
N GLU A 123 -25.80 10.98 19.42
CA GLU A 123 -27.23 11.06 19.70
C GLU A 123 -27.58 10.88 21.19
N HIS A 124 -26.59 10.67 22.06
CA HIS A 124 -26.75 10.35 23.47
C HIS A 124 -27.63 9.12 23.74
N ARG A 125 -27.59 8.13 22.82
CA ARG A 125 -28.31 6.85 22.94
C ARG A 125 -27.41 5.83 23.67
N TRP A 126 -28.01 5.08 24.60
CA TRP A 126 -27.35 3.98 25.32
C TRP A 126 -28.02 2.65 24.98
N GLU A 127 -27.70 2.11 23.84
CA GLU A 127 -28.31 0.89 23.32
C GLU A 127 -27.25 -0.21 23.13
N LYS A 128 -27.55 -1.39 23.68
CA LYS A 128 -26.67 -2.56 23.53
C LYS A 128 -26.86 -3.18 22.14
N ARG A 129 -25.75 -3.38 21.42
CA ARG A 129 -25.74 -4.18 20.19
C ARG A 129 -25.40 -5.63 20.56
N ARG A 130 -26.17 -6.57 20.00
CA ARG A 130 -25.97 -8.01 20.20
C ARG A 130 -25.58 -8.65 18.86
N GLY A 131 -24.84 -9.79 18.92
CA GLY A 131 -24.42 -10.50 17.70
C GLY A 131 -23.19 -9.93 17.03
N LEU A 132 -22.42 -9.09 17.73
CA LEU A 132 -21.12 -8.61 17.22
C LEU A 132 -20.20 -9.80 16.95
N ARG A 133 -19.54 -9.75 15.81
CA ARG A 133 -18.63 -10.84 15.36
C ARG A 133 -17.30 -10.80 16.09
N GLU A 134 -16.68 -11.98 16.22
CA GLU A 134 -15.31 -12.14 16.69
C GLU A 134 -14.40 -12.46 15.52
N LEU A 135 -13.16 -11.95 15.57
CA LEU A 135 -12.14 -12.22 14.55
C LEU A 135 -11.44 -13.56 14.80
N ALA A 136 -11.35 -13.98 16.06
CA ALA A 136 -10.76 -15.27 16.44
C ALA A 136 -11.45 -16.45 15.73
N GLY A 137 -10.65 -17.38 15.20
CA GLY A 137 -11.13 -18.55 14.47
C GLY A 137 -11.59 -18.29 13.04
N ARG A 138 -11.53 -17.05 12.56
CA ARG A 138 -11.90 -16.69 11.17
C ARG A 138 -10.83 -17.08 10.17
N THR A 139 -11.25 -17.35 8.94
CA THR A 139 -10.36 -17.58 7.81
C THR A 139 -10.10 -16.26 7.09
N VAL A 140 -8.84 -15.85 7.05
CA VAL A 140 -8.37 -14.64 6.34
C VAL A 140 -7.58 -15.08 5.12
N VAL A 141 -7.99 -14.62 3.95
CA VAL A 141 -7.28 -14.84 2.68
C VAL A 141 -6.56 -13.55 2.31
N ILE A 142 -5.23 -13.61 2.19
CA ILE A 142 -4.39 -12.47 1.81
C ILE A 142 -3.90 -12.69 0.39
N VAL A 143 -4.33 -11.83 -0.53
CA VAL A 143 -3.94 -11.87 -1.94
C VAL A 143 -2.73 -10.96 -2.13
N GLY A 144 -1.56 -11.57 -2.39
CA GLY A 144 -0.25 -10.91 -2.40
C GLY A 144 0.51 -11.12 -1.08
N CYS A 145 1.47 -12.05 -1.09
CA CYS A 145 2.25 -12.43 0.11
C CYS A 145 3.62 -11.71 0.12
N GLY A 146 3.62 -10.42 -0.25
CA GLY A 146 4.79 -9.54 -0.13
C GLY A 146 4.93 -8.95 1.27
N SER A 147 5.69 -7.85 1.40
CA SER A 147 5.97 -7.22 2.71
C SER A 147 4.70 -6.79 3.45
N VAL A 148 3.72 -6.22 2.76
CA VAL A 148 2.43 -5.81 3.36
C VAL A 148 1.62 -7.05 3.76
N GLY A 149 1.49 -8.03 2.85
CA GLY A 149 0.75 -9.27 3.12
C GLY A 149 1.31 -10.03 4.31
N THR A 150 2.63 -10.11 4.43
CA THR A 150 3.31 -10.74 5.58
C THR A 150 3.00 -10.00 6.90
N GLU A 151 3.01 -8.67 6.91
CA GLU A 151 2.65 -7.89 8.09
C GLU A 151 1.15 -8.02 8.44
N CYS A 152 0.27 -8.13 7.44
CA CYS A 152 -1.13 -8.49 7.66
C CYS A 152 -1.25 -9.89 8.30
N ALA A 153 -0.55 -10.88 7.75
CA ALA A 153 -0.60 -12.26 8.24
C ALA A 153 -0.20 -12.36 9.72
N LYS A 154 0.92 -11.72 10.11
CA LYS A 154 1.36 -11.65 11.52
C LYS A 154 0.26 -11.15 12.45
N ARG A 155 -0.43 -10.07 12.06
CA ARG A 155 -1.46 -9.44 12.88
C ARG A 155 -2.72 -10.28 12.96
N PHE A 156 -3.23 -10.78 11.83
CA PHE A 156 -4.40 -11.65 11.83
C PHE A 156 -4.14 -12.96 12.59
N LYS A 157 -2.94 -13.56 12.47
CA LYS A 157 -2.56 -14.74 13.31
C LYS A 157 -2.56 -14.41 14.80
N ALA A 158 -2.10 -13.22 15.19
CA ALA A 158 -2.13 -12.79 16.60
C ALA A 158 -3.57 -12.67 17.15
N PHE A 159 -4.57 -12.45 16.28
CA PHE A 159 -5.99 -12.52 16.64
C PHE A 159 -6.56 -13.96 16.62
N GLY A 160 -5.76 -14.96 16.36
CA GLY A 160 -6.20 -16.35 16.31
C GLY A 160 -6.92 -16.75 15.02
N CYS A 161 -6.68 -16.02 13.92
CA CYS A 161 -7.21 -16.37 12.60
C CYS A 161 -6.42 -17.50 11.96
N LYS A 162 -7.09 -18.27 11.08
CA LYS A 162 -6.43 -19.06 10.05
C LYS A 162 -6.08 -18.14 8.89
N VAL A 163 -4.81 -18.07 8.49
CA VAL A 163 -4.33 -17.14 7.46
C VAL A 163 -3.80 -17.89 6.26
N ILE A 164 -4.48 -17.73 5.13
CA ILE A 164 -4.13 -18.34 3.85
C ILE A 164 -3.61 -17.23 2.93
N GLY A 165 -2.40 -17.40 2.41
CA GLY A 165 -1.84 -16.55 1.38
C GLY A 165 -2.24 -17.04 -0.01
N VAL A 166 -2.42 -16.12 -0.95
CA VAL A 166 -2.52 -16.41 -2.40
C VAL A 166 -1.53 -15.51 -3.13
N ASP A 167 -0.61 -16.11 -3.89
CA ASP A 167 0.43 -15.40 -4.65
C ASP A 167 0.60 -16.01 -6.03
N LEU A 168 1.46 -15.47 -6.86
CA LEU A 168 1.75 -16.00 -8.21
C LEU A 168 2.16 -17.46 -8.16
N VAL A 169 2.95 -17.84 -7.16
CA VAL A 169 3.42 -19.21 -6.92
C VAL A 169 3.24 -19.54 -5.44
N GLY A 170 2.70 -20.72 -5.16
CA GLY A 170 2.62 -21.26 -3.81
C GLY A 170 4.02 -21.49 -3.23
N ARG A 171 4.18 -21.25 -1.94
CA ARG A 171 5.42 -21.48 -1.19
C ARG A 171 5.15 -21.65 0.29
N GLU A 172 6.14 -22.14 1.02
CA GLU A 172 6.11 -22.14 2.47
C GLU A 172 6.54 -20.78 3.04
N ASP A 173 5.86 -20.32 4.08
CA ASP A 173 6.20 -19.11 4.82
C ASP A 173 5.58 -19.23 6.22
N GLU A 174 6.39 -19.05 7.27
CA GLU A 174 5.99 -19.24 8.67
C GLU A 174 4.86 -18.30 9.14
N GLN A 175 4.68 -17.17 8.45
CA GLN A 175 3.65 -16.19 8.77
C GLN A 175 2.27 -16.57 8.22
N PHE A 176 2.19 -17.57 7.35
CA PHE A 176 0.94 -18.08 6.78
C PHE A 176 0.72 -19.53 7.21
N ASP A 177 -0.52 -20.00 7.24
CA ASP A 177 -0.81 -21.43 7.42
C ASP A 177 -0.53 -22.20 6.13
N CYS A 178 -0.73 -21.56 4.98
CA CYS A 178 -0.25 -21.97 3.68
C CYS A 178 -0.26 -20.77 2.70
N ILE A 179 0.59 -20.84 1.67
CA ILE A 179 0.51 -19.93 0.51
C ILE A 179 0.22 -20.77 -0.73
N LEU A 180 -0.90 -20.47 -1.37
CA LEU A 180 -1.42 -21.15 -2.54
C LEU A 180 -1.13 -20.32 -3.80
N SER A 181 -1.26 -20.95 -4.95
CA SER A 181 -1.11 -20.27 -6.23
C SER A 181 -2.35 -19.45 -6.59
N LEU A 182 -2.20 -18.46 -7.45
CA LEU A 182 -3.30 -17.62 -7.93
C LEU A 182 -4.42 -18.45 -8.62
N GLN A 183 -4.12 -19.64 -9.11
CA GLN A 183 -5.11 -20.54 -9.72
C GLN A 183 -6.15 -21.04 -8.72
N GLU A 184 -5.81 -21.02 -7.43
CA GLU A 184 -6.69 -21.49 -6.35
C GLU A 184 -7.50 -20.34 -5.72
N LEU A 185 -7.35 -19.09 -6.24
CA LEU A 185 -7.97 -17.89 -5.68
C LEU A 185 -9.49 -18.05 -5.50
N ASP A 186 -10.20 -18.49 -6.54
CA ASP A 186 -11.67 -18.53 -6.53
C ASP A 186 -12.21 -19.47 -5.46
N ASP A 187 -11.52 -20.57 -5.17
CA ASP A 187 -11.91 -21.49 -4.12
C ASP A 187 -11.60 -20.93 -2.71
N GLN A 188 -10.55 -20.11 -2.60
CA GLN A 188 -10.24 -19.44 -1.34
C GLN A 188 -11.22 -18.29 -1.05
N LEU A 189 -11.65 -17.54 -2.06
CA LEU A 189 -12.64 -16.46 -1.89
C LEU A 189 -13.96 -16.97 -1.31
N LYS A 190 -14.43 -18.16 -1.73
CA LYS A 190 -15.69 -18.77 -1.27
C LYS A 190 -15.71 -19.09 0.24
N GLN A 191 -14.55 -19.36 0.83
CA GLN A 191 -14.45 -19.78 2.24
C GLN A 191 -13.87 -18.69 3.16
N ALA A 192 -13.52 -17.54 2.60
CA ALA A 192 -12.91 -16.44 3.35
C ALA A 192 -13.96 -15.67 4.17
N ASP A 193 -13.68 -15.49 5.47
CA ASP A 193 -14.37 -14.51 6.30
C ASP A 193 -13.84 -13.09 6.07
N VAL A 194 -12.56 -12.98 5.64
CA VAL A 194 -11.90 -11.72 5.29
C VAL A 194 -10.98 -11.95 4.10
N VAL A 195 -11.05 -11.08 3.10
CA VAL A 195 -10.14 -11.04 1.94
C VAL A 195 -9.35 -9.75 1.99
N VAL A 196 -8.02 -9.83 2.01
CA VAL A 196 -7.13 -8.66 2.05
C VAL A 196 -6.31 -8.59 0.77
N LEU A 197 -6.43 -7.50 0.03
CA LEU A 197 -5.69 -7.27 -1.22
C LEU A 197 -4.45 -6.44 -0.93
N THR A 198 -3.27 -7.01 -1.25
CA THR A 198 -1.95 -6.38 -1.06
C THR A 198 -1.04 -6.56 -2.29
N VAL A 199 -1.62 -6.91 -3.44
CA VAL A 199 -0.91 -7.06 -4.71
C VAL A 199 -0.56 -5.70 -5.33
N PRO A 200 0.55 -5.56 -6.07
CA PRO A 200 0.80 -4.40 -6.90
C PRO A 200 -0.18 -4.38 -8.08
N LEU A 201 -0.41 -3.19 -8.65
CA LEU A 201 -1.16 -3.06 -9.91
C LEU A 201 -0.25 -3.42 -11.09
N THR A 202 -0.64 -4.41 -11.83
CA THR A 202 -0.01 -4.89 -13.07
C THR A 202 -1.09 -5.25 -14.06
N GLU A 203 -0.74 -5.57 -15.30
CA GLU A 203 -1.70 -6.10 -16.28
C GLU A 203 -2.43 -7.36 -15.77
N LYS A 204 -1.76 -8.21 -14.99
CA LYS A 204 -2.33 -9.45 -14.43
C LYS A 204 -3.22 -9.23 -13.21
N THR A 205 -3.06 -8.13 -12.52
CA THR A 205 -3.81 -7.83 -11.29
C THR A 205 -4.86 -6.74 -11.47
N ARG A 206 -4.88 -6.07 -12.62
CA ARG A 206 -5.93 -5.13 -12.99
C ARG A 206 -7.25 -5.89 -13.13
N GLY A 207 -8.29 -5.45 -12.40
CA GLY A 207 -9.59 -6.13 -12.37
C GLY A 207 -9.51 -7.58 -11.86
N LEU A 208 -8.49 -7.90 -11.04
CA LEU A 208 -8.34 -9.25 -10.47
C LEU A 208 -9.60 -9.66 -9.70
N ILE A 209 -10.25 -8.73 -9.02
CA ILE A 209 -11.53 -8.94 -8.36
C ILE A 209 -12.61 -8.26 -9.20
N ASP A 210 -13.14 -9.01 -10.13
CA ASP A 210 -14.25 -8.65 -11.01
C ASP A 210 -15.62 -8.96 -10.36
N GLU A 211 -16.71 -8.73 -11.11
CA GLU A 211 -18.09 -8.99 -10.64
C GLU A 211 -18.29 -10.46 -10.22
N MET A 212 -17.69 -11.40 -10.97
CA MET A 212 -17.82 -12.83 -10.65
C MET A 212 -17.13 -13.15 -9.32
N ARG A 213 -15.90 -12.66 -9.10
CA ARG A 213 -15.15 -12.89 -7.87
C ARG A 213 -15.73 -12.13 -6.69
N LEU A 214 -16.26 -10.92 -6.88
CA LEU A 214 -17.04 -10.23 -5.84
C LEU A 214 -18.23 -11.10 -5.39
N GLY A 215 -18.90 -11.79 -6.32
CA GLY A 215 -19.97 -12.72 -6.01
C GLY A 215 -19.56 -13.96 -5.19
N LEU A 216 -18.27 -14.30 -5.17
CA LEU A 216 -17.72 -15.39 -4.35
C LEU A 216 -17.38 -14.96 -2.93
N ILE A 217 -17.22 -13.67 -2.68
CA ILE A 217 -16.84 -13.12 -1.38
C ILE A 217 -18.08 -12.95 -0.51
N HIS A 218 -18.14 -13.70 0.58
CA HIS A 218 -19.23 -13.64 1.58
C HIS A 218 -18.82 -12.92 2.87
N GLY A 219 -17.55 -12.62 3.01
CA GLY A 219 -16.93 -11.92 4.13
C GLY A 219 -16.61 -10.45 3.82
N VAL A 220 -15.66 -9.90 4.56
CA VAL A 220 -15.18 -8.52 4.37
C VAL A 220 -14.09 -8.48 3.31
N LEU A 221 -14.25 -7.62 2.30
CA LEU A 221 -13.19 -7.27 1.35
C LEU A 221 -12.39 -6.07 1.87
N VAL A 222 -11.07 -6.21 1.97
CA VAL A 222 -10.16 -5.12 2.34
C VAL A 222 -9.26 -4.80 1.15
N ASN A 223 -9.34 -3.58 0.61
CA ASN A 223 -8.43 -3.13 -0.43
C ASN A 223 -7.55 -1.98 0.08
N ILE A 224 -6.30 -2.30 0.39
CA ILE A 224 -5.22 -1.38 0.78
C ILE A 224 -4.08 -1.39 -0.26
N SER A 225 -4.34 -1.89 -1.46
CA SER A 225 -3.35 -2.05 -2.53
C SER A 225 -3.43 -0.95 -3.58
N ARG A 226 -4.24 -1.16 -4.62
CA ARG A 226 -4.57 -0.18 -5.66
C ARG A 226 -6.04 -0.34 -6.05
N GLY A 227 -6.73 0.75 -6.35
CA GLY A 227 -8.16 0.73 -6.70
C GLY A 227 -8.47 -0.18 -7.88
N ALA A 228 -7.72 -0.04 -8.95
CA ALA A 228 -7.92 -0.81 -10.18
C ALA A 228 -7.64 -2.33 -10.08
N VAL A 229 -7.30 -2.85 -8.90
CA VAL A 229 -7.27 -4.30 -8.63
C VAL A 229 -8.69 -4.87 -8.51
N VAL A 230 -9.65 -4.03 -8.13
CA VAL A 230 -11.08 -4.36 -8.06
C VAL A 230 -11.80 -3.61 -9.17
N ASP A 231 -12.73 -4.25 -9.86
CA ASP A 231 -13.67 -3.57 -10.77
C ASP A 231 -14.59 -2.65 -9.94
N GLN A 232 -14.35 -1.34 -10.02
CA GLN A 232 -15.07 -0.36 -9.19
C GLN A 232 -16.56 -0.31 -9.54
N LYS A 233 -16.93 -0.50 -10.82
CA LYS A 233 -18.34 -0.51 -11.24
C LYS A 233 -19.09 -1.72 -10.69
N ALA A 234 -18.43 -2.86 -10.62
CA ALA A 234 -18.99 -4.04 -9.98
C ALA A 234 -19.07 -3.86 -8.45
N LEU A 235 -18.05 -3.25 -7.84
CA LEU A 235 -18.00 -2.95 -6.40
C LEU A 235 -19.12 -2.00 -5.97
N GLU A 236 -19.46 -1.01 -6.77
CA GLU A 236 -20.58 -0.08 -6.51
C GLU A 236 -21.93 -0.82 -6.43
N LYS A 237 -22.11 -1.90 -7.18
CA LYS A 237 -23.31 -2.72 -7.17
C LYS A 237 -23.30 -3.85 -6.14
N TRP A 238 -22.11 -4.22 -5.69
CA TRP A 238 -21.92 -5.31 -4.73
C TRP A 238 -22.41 -4.90 -3.33
N ASN A 239 -23.18 -5.78 -2.67
CA ASN A 239 -23.78 -5.52 -1.36
C ASN A 239 -23.01 -6.14 -0.18
N GLY A 240 -21.78 -6.59 -0.40
CA GLY A 240 -20.92 -7.11 0.66
C GLY A 240 -20.31 -6.01 1.52
N GLU A 241 -19.53 -6.42 2.50
CA GLU A 241 -18.83 -5.52 3.43
C GLU A 241 -17.44 -5.20 2.91
N ALA A 242 -17.02 -3.93 2.98
CA ALA A 242 -15.71 -3.54 2.49
C ALA A 242 -14.97 -2.53 3.38
N VAL A 243 -13.64 -2.61 3.34
CA VAL A 243 -12.71 -1.57 3.81
C VAL A 243 -11.87 -1.14 2.60
N LEU A 244 -12.08 0.08 2.15
CA LEU A 244 -11.53 0.60 0.92
C LEU A 244 -10.66 1.83 1.21
N ASP A 245 -9.35 1.70 0.97
CA ASP A 245 -8.41 2.82 1.10
C ASP A 245 -8.05 3.43 -0.25
N VAL A 246 -8.34 2.71 -1.35
CA VAL A 246 -7.89 3.07 -2.71
C VAL A 246 -9.01 2.87 -3.73
N PHE A 247 -8.99 3.69 -4.81
CA PHE A 247 -10.01 3.73 -5.85
C PHE A 247 -9.37 3.79 -7.24
N GLU A 248 -10.15 3.45 -8.29
CA GLU A 248 -9.66 3.52 -9.68
C GLU A 248 -9.26 4.93 -10.07
N GLU A 249 -10.06 5.92 -9.66
CA GLU A 249 -9.77 7.33 -9.78
C GLU A 249 -9.71 7.96 -8.39
N GLU A 250 -8.66 8.71 -8.12
CA GLU A 250 -8.44 9.40 -6.85
C GLU A 250 -8.17 10.89 -7.11
N PRO A 251 -8.87 11.80 -6.39
CA PRO A 251 -9.86 11.56 -5.33
C PRO A 251 -11.13 10.85 -5.83
N LEU A 252 -11.75 10.01 -4.97
CA LEU A 252 -13.03 9.38 -5.26
C LEU A 252 -14.08 10.45 -5.58
N ASP A 253 -14.78 10.29 -6.70
CA ASP A 253 -15.82 11.22 -7.12
C ASP A 253 -16.89 11.41 -6.03
N ALA A 254 -17.29 12.67 -5.80
CA ALA A 254 -18.26 13.00 -4.76
C ALA A 254 -19.65 12.41 -5.02
N GLY A 255 -19.97 12.04 -6.26
CA GLY A 255 -21.21 11.38 -6.65
C GLY A 255 -21.14 9.85 -6.66
N SER A 256 -20.00 9.24 -6.25
CA SER A 256 -19.88 7.77 -6.20
C SER A 256 -20.85 7.17 -5.19
N GLN A 257 -21.52 6.09 -5.59
CA GLN A 257 -22.43 5.33 -4.73
C GLN A 257 -21.73 4.66 -3.55
N LEU A 258 -20.40 4.54 -3.59
CA LEU A 258 -19.63 3.96 -2.50
C LEU A 258 -19.75 4.76 -1.20
N TRP A 259 -19.92 6.10 -1.28
CA TRP A 259 -20.07 6.96 -0.09
C TRP A 259 -21.27 6.62 0.77
N ASP A 260 -22.36 6.14 0.15
CA ASP A 260 -23.63 5.88 0.83
C ASP A 260 -23.80 4.43 1.30
N LYS A 261 -22.76 3.59 1.15
CA LYS A 261 -22.78 2.20 1.59
C LYS A 261 -22.50 2.10 3.09
N GLU A 262 -23.54 1.78 3.89
CA GLU A 262 -23.44 1.63 5.35
C GLU A 262 -22.48 0.53 5.80
N ASN A 263 -22.27 -0.50 4.96
CA ASN A 263 -21.39 -1.65 5.22
C ASN A 263 -19.97 -1.45 4.64
N THR A 264 -19.63 -0.23 4.26
CA THR A 264 -18.32 0.10 3.66
C THR A 264 -17.61 1.19 4.46
N MET A 265 -16.37 0.92 4.83
CA MET A 265 -15.45 1.91 5.40
C MET A 265 -14.57 2.45 4.30
N ILE A 266 -14.57 3.77 4.12
CA ILE A 266 -13.75 4.47 3.10
C ILE A 266 -12.69 5.31 3.79
N SER A 267 -11.48 5.33 3.22
CA SER A 267 -10.40 6.24 3.59
C SER A 267 -9.68 6.79 2.35
N PRO A 268 -9.09 8.00 2.44
CA PRO A 268 -8.54 8.69 1.28
C PRO A 268 -7.08 8.32 1.03
N HIS A 269 -6.80 7.05 0.67
CA HIS A 269 -5.46 6.50 0.41
C HIS A 269 -4.49 6.83 1.56
N ASN A 270 -4.90 6.49 2.79
CA ASN A 270 -4.22 6.90 4.02
C ASN A 270 -3.69 5.72 4.86
N SER A 271 -3.93 4.48 4.44
CA SER A 271 -3.51 3.28 5.19
C SER A 271 -2.00 3.19 5.42
N PHE A 272 -1.21 3.79 4.52
CA PHE A 272 0.25 3.79 4.61
C PHE A 272 0.81 4.78 5.65
N VAL A 273 0.01 5.71 6.16
CA VAL A 273 0.47 6.76 7.09
C VAL A 273 0.72 6.17 8.47
N GLY A 274 1.90 6.39 9.01
CA GLY A 274 2.31 5.96 10.35
C GLY A 274 3.49 6.78 10.87
N ASP A 275 3.54 7.02 12.15
CA ASP A 275 4.56 7.82 12.82
C ASP A 275 5.97 7.21 12.76
N GLY A 276 6.07 5.90 12.61
CA GLY A 276 7.35 5.19 12.43
C GLY A 276 7.90 5.19 10.99
N ASN A 277 7.16 5.73 9.99
CA ASN A 277 7.57 5.66 8.58
C ASN A 277 8.88 6.38 8.31
N ASN A 278 9.04 7.59 8.83
CA ASN A 278 10.21 8.41 8.56
C ASN A 278 11.49 7.75 9.06
N GLN A 279 11.44 7.13 10.24
CA GLN A 279 12.59 6.41 10.80
C GLN A 279 12.95 5.19 9.93
N ARG A 280 11.96 4.37 9.54
CA ARG A 280 12.18 3.21 8.66
C ARG A 280 12.70 3.61 7.28
N LEU A 281 12.13 4.69 6.71
CA LEU A 281 12.57 5.21 5.41
C LEU A 281 14.01 5.70 5.48
N SER A 282 14.36 6.50 6.49
CA SER A 282 15.73 6.98 6.68
C SER A 282 16.72 5.83 6.83
N GLN A 283 16.39 4.83 7.64
CA GLN A 283 17.24 3.66 7.80
C GLN A 283 17.44 2.93 6.47
N LEU A 284 16.38 2.69 5.71
CA LEU A 284 16.45 2.01 4.41
C LEU A 284 17.31 2.79 3.41
N ILE A 285 17.11 4.11 3.31
CA ILE A 285 17.87 4.96 2.39
C ILE A 285 19.37 4.92 2.74
N LEU A 286 19.70 5.07 4.03
CA LEU A 286 21.10 5.04 4.48
C LEU A 286 21.75 3.66 4.28
N GLU A 287 20.99 2.58 4.38
CA GLU A 287 21.48 1.23 4.08
C GLU A 287 21.77 1.05 2.58
N ASN A 288 20.90 1.55 1.71
CA ASN A 288 21.06 1.44 0.26
C ASN A 288 22.15 2.39 -0.31
N LEU A 289 22.55 3.43 0.42
CA LEU A 289 23.62 4.34 0.02
C LEU A 289 25.04 3.83 0.39
N LYS A 290 25.16 2.75 1.17
CA LYS A 290 26.46 2.15 1.54
C LYS A 290 27.08 1.37 0.38
#